data_86eb28936e4d9181117450cb4eef5eb8
#
_entry.id   86eb28936e4d9181117450cb4eef5eb8
#
_cell.length_a   1.000
_cell.length_b   1.000
_cell.length_c   1.000
_cell.angle_alpha   90.00
_cell.angle_beta   90.00
_cell.angle_gamma   90.00
#
_symmetry.space_group_name_H-M   'P 1'
#
loop_
_entity.id
_entity.type
_entity.pdbx_description
1 polymer ?
#
loop_
_entity_poly.entity_id
_entity_poly.type
_entity_poly.pdbx_seq_one_letter_code
_entity_poly.pdbx_strand_id
1 'polypeptide(L)'
;MKKIVALLMASAMAASLAACGGSAQSSEATSAAPAESTAAESTATDGKKYEGVELTMWSMWSAGEVQANAIQAAADAFEAETGAHVNIEWKGRDVNTLISAALESVEKLDIFEDDYNRIGHAYAPYTYDLTEMANAVGYDDFSYACFNDQSKEWAGYLNSIVEQPQIGGIFYNKDVFDACGITETPKTWDEFLTVCQTIKDNGYEPLALDGAYANFNFYNHLVRHLGEDAIAELGKNGGWADNEAAVTAAQEIIDFVNAGYLAEGAPDAYPASQTKVGLGTAAMVVCANYVTSEVDAAVGEPVNWGFFNYPEVEGNVDASAYAGANSLAISSNCENPQAAFDFIMTIVTGTCGQELVDKGGQIPADTRLKESVLAGSVETLKNTTTPMSWCGSLNTLDGWSSIKSSMIELFEGKYATGADYCAYLDTLCG
;
A
#
# COMPACT_ATOMS: atom_id res chain seq x y z
N MET A 1 -0.60 25.55 46.01
CA MET A 1 -0.92 25.15 47.39
C MET A 1 -1.33 23.70 47.40
N LYS A 2 -0.64 22.91 48.24
CA LYS A 2 -0.93 21.61 48.85
C LYS A 2 -1.12 20.41 47.92
N LYS A 3 -0.18 19.49 47.82
CA LYS A 3 0.39 18.43 48.69
C LYS A 3 -0.27 17.08 48.36
N ILE A 4 0.47 16.18 47.74
CA ILE A 4 1.14 14.95 48.25
C ILE A 4 0.21 14.03 49.09
N VAL A 5 0.02 12.78 48.63
CA VAL A 5 0.17 11.59 49.49
C VAL A 5 0.60 10.40 48.59
N ALA A 6 1.80 9.89 48.86
CA ALA A 6 2.29 8.57 48.50
C ALA A 6 1.88 7.56 49.55
N LEU A 7 1.59 6.35 49.18
CA LEU A 7 1.63 5.24 50.15
C LEU A 7 2.20 3.98 49.51
N LEU A 8 3.37 3.62 49.99
CA LEU A 8 4.05 2.33 49.85
C LEU A 8 3.28 1.26 50.67
N MET A 9 3.23 0.04 50.15
CA MET A 9 3.34 -1.17 51.00
C MET A 9 4.06 -2.27 50.24
N ALA A 10 5.18 -2.68 50.83
CA ALA A 10 6.00 -3.83 50.48
C ALA A 10 5.69 -5.00 51.42
N SER A 11 6.26 -6.14 51.08
CA SER A 11 6.47 -7.41 51.85
C SER A 11 5.42 -8.51 51.57
N ALA A 12 5.77 -9.78 51.49
CA ALA A 12 6.97 -10.50 51.90
C ALA A 12 7.10 -11.85 51.19
N MET A 13 8.33 -12.33 51.14
CA MET A 13 8.84 -13.64 50.72
C MET A 13 8.21 -14.81 51.51
N ALA A 14 8.19 -16.00 50.87
CA ALA A 14 8.63 -17.21 51.54
C ALA A 14 9.08 -18.27 50.52
N ALA A 15 10.31 -18.67 50.66
CA ALA A 15 10.97 -19.77 49.99
C ALA A 15 10.63 -21.09 50.69
N SER A 16 10.65 -22.23 49.94
CA SER A 16 10.95 -23.54 50.52
C SER A 16 11.69 -24.40 49.50
N LEU A 17 12.95 -24.65 49.81
CA LEU A 17 13.83 -25.70 49.28
C LEU A 17 13.57 -27.05 50.00
N ALA A 18 13.65 -28.15 49.23
CA ALA A 18 14.21 -29.45 49.68
C ALA A 18 14.20 -30.36 48.42
N ALA A 19 15.25 -30.76 47.80
CA ALA A 19 16.46 -31.50 48.14
C ALA A 19 16.32 -33.03 48.02
N CYS A 20 17.35 -33.64 47.38
CA CYS A 20 17.79 -35.05 47.32
C CYS A 20 17.16 -35.92 46.22
N GLY A 21 17.90 -36.68 45.36
CA GLY A 21 19.33 -36.98 45.29
C GLY A 21 19.53 -38.33 44.66
N GLY A 22 20.55 -38.49 43.77
CA GLY A 22 21.24 -39.72 43.43
C GLY A 22 20.57 -40.64 42.41
N SER A 23 21.17 -41.28 41.43
CA SER A 23 22.54 -41.68 41.13
C SER A 23 22.61 -42.15 39.67
N ALA A 24 23.77 -41.99 39.06
CA ALA A 24 24.13 -42.48 37.74
C ALA A 24 24.23 -44.04 37.68
N GLN A 25 23.87 -44.59 36.53
CA GLN A 25 24.56 -45.77 36.00
C GLN A 25 24.41 -45.89 34.48
N SER A 26 25.54 -46.04 33.82
CA SER A 26 25.77 -46.32 32.42
C SER A 26 25.42 -47.77 32.05
N SER A 27 24.95 -48.03 30.83
CA SER A 27 25.47 -49.11 29.99
C SER A 27 24.81 -49.16 28.60
N GLU A 28 25.68 -49.13 27.61
CA GLU A 28 25.75 -49.93 26.37
C GLU A 28 24.64 -49.91 25.33
N ALA A 29 25.14 -49.61 24.13
CA ALA A 29 24.50 -49.70 22.85
C ALA A 29 24.12 -51.12 22.45
N THR A 30 22.95 -51.30 21.84
CA THR A 30 22.68 -52.39 20.93
C THR A 30 21.86 -51.92 19.73
N SER A 31 22.44 -52.18 18.56
CA SER A 31 21.87 -52.05 17.24
C SER A 31 20.66 -52.96 17.04
N ALA A 32 19.57 -52.44 16.49
CA ALA A 32 18.53 -53.23 15.84
C ALA A 32 17.90 -52.48 14.67
N ALA A 33 17.67 -53.19 13.60
CA ALA A 33 17.30 -52.85 12.26
C ALA A 33 15.87 -52.25 12.11
N PRO A 34 15.49 -51.78 10.91
CA PRO A 34 14.36 -50.83 10.71
C PRO A 34 13.01 -51.59 10.80
N ALA A 35 12.09 -50.98 11.53
CA ALA A 35 10.70 -51.39 11.55
C ALA A 35 9.92 -50.63 10.46
N GLU A 36 9.17 -51.40 9.70
CA GLU A 36 8.23 -50.96 8.69
C GLU A 36 7.26 -49.88 9.22
N SER A 37 7.15 -48.76 8.47
CA SER A 37 6.14 -47.75 8.65
C SER A 37 4.78 -48.33 8.29
N THR A 38 4.01 -48.74 9.27
CA THR A 38 2.56 -48.89 9.11
C THR A 38 1.95 -47.48 9.06
N ALA A 39 1.39 -47.12 7.90
CA ALA A 39 0.52 -45.99 7.75
C ALA A 39 -0.61 -46.09 8.80
N ALA A 40 -0.61 -45.20 9.77
CA ALA A 40 -1.75 -44.98 10.64
C ALA A 40 -2.86 -44.37 9.81
N GLU A 41 -3.92 -45.12 9.55
CA GLU A 41 -5.20 -44.58 9.15
C GLU A 41 -5.63 -43.56 10.20
N SER A 42 -5.64 -42.28 9.78
CA SER A 42 -6.23 -41.18 10.54
C SER A 42 -7.72 -41.48 10.68
N THR A 43 -8.14 -41.92 11.85
CA THR A 43 -9.54 -41.89 12.24
C THR A 43 -9.96 -40.43 12.24
N ALA A 44 -10.90 -40.08 11.36
CA ALA A 44 -11.55 -38.76 11.35
C ALA A 44 -12.13 -38.51 12.76
N THR A 45 -11.46 -37.65 13.51
CA THR A 45 -12.03 -37.03 14.70
C THR A 45 -13.01 -35.96 14.23
N ASP A 46 -14.21 -35.96 14.78
CA ASP A 46 -15.35 -35.08 14.52
C ASP A 46 -15.08 -33.63 15.03
N GLY A 47 -13.83 -33.19 15.04
CA GLY A 47 -13.34 -31.87 15.48
C GLY A 47 -13.07 -30.96 14.31
N LYS A 48 -13.24 -29.66 14.53
CA LYS A 48 -12.91 -28.60 13.54
C LYS A 48 -11.40 -28.57 13.26
N LYS A 49 -11.01 -28.12 12.05
CA LYS A 49 -9.61 -28.18 11.55
C LYS A 49 -8.58 -27.52 12.49
N TYR A 50 -8.97 -26.45 13.18
CA TYR A 50 -8.12 -25.65 14.05
C TYR A 50 -8.72 -25.45 15.45
N GLU A 51 -9.40 -26.45 15.98
CA GLU A 51 -10.02 -26.43 17.32
C GLU A 51 -9.00 -26.01 18.39
N GLY A 52 -9.30 -24.91 19.10
CA GLY A 52 -8.47 -24.40 20.20
C GLY A 52 -7.23 -23.60 19.75
N VAL A 53 -7.09 -23.28 18.47
CA VAL A 53 -6.06 -22.36 18.00
C VAL A 53 -6.49 -20.92 18.32
N GLU A 54 -5.58 -20.15 18.92
CA GLU A 54 -5.74 -18.71 19.22
C GLU A 54 -4.72 -17.93 18.42
N LEU A 55 -5.18 -17.02 17.57
CA LEU A 55 -4.35 -16.10 16.77
C LEU A 55 -4.54 -14.66 17.26
N THR A 56 -3.49 -13.86 17.20
CA THR A 56 -3.55 -12.40 17.44
C THR A 56 -3.17 -11.67 16.17
N MET A 57 -4.06 -10.77 15.71
CA MET A 57 -3.85 -9.93 14.54
C MET A 57 -3.83 -8.45 14.93
N TRP A 58 -2.85 -7.70 14.45
CA TRP A 58 -2.86 -6.25 14.50
C TRP A 58 -3.21 -5.66 13.15
N SER A 59 -4.25 -4.84 13.14
CA SER A 59 -4.77 -4.20 11.94
C SER A 59 -4.59 -2.69 11.94
N MET A 60 -4.34 -2.12 10.77
CA MET A 60 -4.26 -0.69 10.54
C MET A 60 -5.61 0.02 10.48
N TRP A 61 -6.69 -0.72 10.43
CA TRP A 61 -8.04 -0.16 10.44
C TRP A 61 -8.45 0.24 11.85
N SER A 62 -9.37 1.19 11.94
CA SER A 62 -10.01 1.57 13.20
C SER A 62 -11.34 0.85 13.37
N ALA A 63 -11.70 0.52 14.59
CA ALA A 63 -12.99 -0.12 14.85
C ALA A 63 -14.16 0.72 14.30
N GLY A 64 -15.05 0.08 13.54
CA GLY A 64 -16.20 0.72 12.91
C GLY A 64 -15.97 1.16 11.46
N GLU A 65 -14.74 1.17 10.95
CA GLU A 65 -14.49 1.32 9.51
C GLU A 65 -15.07 0.13 8.73
N VAL A 66 -15.39 0.33 7.47
CA VAL A 66 -15.99 -0.71 6.61
C VAL A 66 -15.09 -1.93 6.53
N GLN A 67 -13.80 -1.71 6.39
CA GLN A 67 -12.78 -2.76 6.32
C GLN A 67 -12.73 -3.55 7.63
N ALA A 68 -12.66 -2.86 8.77
CA ALA A 68 -12.66 -3.51 10.07
C ALA A 68 -13.90 -4.39 10.29
N ASN A 69 -15.07 -3.92 9.87
CA ASN A 69 -16.31 -4.68 10.00
C ASN A 69 -16.31 -5.92 9.10
N ALA A 70 -15.79 -5.83 7.87
CA ALA A 70 -15.69 -6.96 6.95
C ALA A 70 -14.69 -8.01 7.46
N ILE A 71 -13.52 -7.58 7.93
CA ILE A 71 -12.47 -8.47 8.48
C ILE A 71 -12.97 -9.13 9.79
N GLN A 72 -13.69 -8.41 10.66
CA GLN A 72 -14.29 -9.00 11.85
C GLN A 72 -15.31 -10.08 11.50
N ALA A 73 -16.19 -9.82 10.53
CA ALA A 73 -17.15 -10.82 10.07
C ALA A 73 -16.46 -12.05 9.46
N ALA A 74 -15.32 -11.87 8.78
CA ALA A 74 -14.49 -12.96 8.28
C ALA A 74 -13.87 -13.78 9.44
N ALA A 75 -13.41 -13.13 10.51
CA ALA A 75 -12.88 -13.80 11.69
C ALA A 75 -13.95 -14.62 12.40
N ASP A 76 -15.14 -14.07 12.57
CA ASP A 76 -16.28 -14.77 13.19
C ASP A 76 -16.69 -16.02 12.35
N ALA A 77 -16.70 -15.88 11.02
CA ALA A 77 -16.99 -16.98 10.12
C ALA A 77 -15.89 -18.05 10.13
N PHE A 78 -14.63 -17.63 10.15
CA PHE A 78 -13.48 -18.53 10.23
C PHE A 78 -13.47 -19.35 11.52
N GLU A 79 -13.77 -18.73 12.66
CA GLU A 79 -13.93 -19.44 13.95
C GLU A 79 -15.11 -20.43 13.89
N ALA A 80 -16.24 -20.00 13.35
CA ALA A 80 -17.41 -20.86 13.21
C ALA A 80 -17.13 -22.10 12.33
N GLU A 81 -16.32 -21.97 11.29
CA GLU A 81 -15.95 -23.05 10.37
C GLU A 81 -14.83 -23.92 10.92
N THR A 82 -13.75 -23.31 11.39
CA THR A 82 -12.47 -24.00 11.64
C THR A 82 -12.18 -24.25 13.11
N GLY A 83 -12.82 -23.51 14.03
CA GLY A 83 -12.57 -23.56 15.47
C GLY A 83 -11.38 -22.70 15.93
N ALA A 84 -10.68 -22.01 15.04
CA ALA A 84 -9.63 -21.06 15.41
C ALA A 84 -10.23 -19.72 15.78
N HIS A 85 -9.88 -19.19 16.94
CA HIS A 85 -10.25 -17.84 17.37
C HIS A 85 -9.20 -16.82 16.92
N VAL A 86 -9.61 -15.72 16.31
CA VAL A 86 -8.72 -14.63 15.90
C VAL A 86 -9.04 -13.38 16.70
N ASN A 87 -8.18 -13.02 17.64
CA ASN A 87 -8.24 -11.77 18.37
C ASN A 87 -7.67 -10.63 17.53
N ILE A 88 -8.52 -9.73 17.03
CA ILE A 88 -8.09 -8.60 16.20
C ILE A 88 -7.96 -7.34 17.08
N GLU A 89 -6.78 -6.77 17.09
CA GLU A 89 -6.49 -5.49 17.72
C GLU A 89 -6.48 -4.37 16.68
N TRP A 90 -7.49 -3.52 16.72
CA TRP A 90 -7.67 -2.38 15.82
C TRP A 90 -6.77 -1.22 16.25
N LYS A 91 -5.51 -1.21 15.78
CA LYS A 91 -4.50 -0.21 16.16
C LYS A 91 -4.66 1.13 15.44
N GLY A 92 -5.43 1.17 14.35
CA GLY A 92 -5.49 2.35 13.49
C GLY A 92 -4.19 2.60 12.75
N ARG A 93 -4.06 3.79 12.16
CA ARG A 93 -2.88 4.15 11.34
C ARG A 93 -1.57 4.23 12.12
N ASP A 94 -1.63 4.27 13.45
CA ASP A 94 -0.43 4.26 14.30
C ASP A 94 0.23 2.87 14.40
N VAL A 95 -0.38 1.82 13.86
CA VAL A 95 0.15 0.45 13.86
C VAL A 95 1.60 0.38 13.36
N ASN A 96 1.95 1.15 12.35
CA ASN A 96 3.27 1.20 11.75
C ASN A 96 4.39 1.65 12.71
N THR A 97 4.05 2.36 13.79
CA THR A 97 5.00 2.77 14.83
C THR A 97 5.16 1.71 15.93
N LEU A 98 4.26 0.74 15.98
CA LEU A 98 4.18 -0.27 17.03
C LEU A 98 4.73 -1.63 16.61
N ILE A 99 4.58 -1.99 15.31
CA ILE A 99 4.91 -3.32 14.79
C ILE A 99 6.37 -3.70 15.03
N SER A 100 7.34 -2.80 14.73
CA SER A 100 8.75 -3.10 14.93
C SER A 100 9.06 -3.55 16.35
N ALA A 101 8.56 -2.81 17.35
CA ALA A 101 8.80 -3.13 18.75
C ALA A 101 8.12 -4.43 19.16
N ALA A 102 6.92 -4.72 18.63
CA ALA A 102 6.21 -5.97 18.90
C ALA A 102 6.94 -7.17 18.32
N LEU A 103 7.40 -7.09 17.07
CA LEU A 103 8.14 -8.17 16.40
C LEU A 103 9.50 -8.47 17.06
N GLU A 104 10.13 -7.46 17.65
CA GLU A 104 11.39 -7.61 18.41
C GLU A 104 11.17 -8.11 19.85
N SER A 105 9.95 -8.08 20.34
CA SER A 105 9.60 -8.45 21.70
C SER A 105 9.10 -9.89 21.79
N VAL A 106 8.74 -10.31 23.02
CA VAL A 106 8.01 -11.58 23.28
C VAL A 106 6.49 -11.41 23.21
N GLU A 107 6.00 -10.29 22.71
CA GLU A 107 4.58 -10.04 22.56
C GLU A 107 3.98 -10.98 21.53
N LYS A 108 2.81 -11.55 21.84
CA LYS A 108 2.14 -12.45 20.91
C LYS A 108 1.55 -11.63 19.77
N LEU A 109 2.15 -11.75 18.60
CA LEU A 109 1.69 -11.18 17.36
C LEU A 109 1.85 -12.23 16.27
N ASP A 110 0.73 -12.76 15.77
CA ASP A 110 0.73 -13.83 14.76
C ASP A 110 0.57 -13.25 13.35
N ILE A 111 -0.34 -12.28 13.18
CA ILE A 111 -0.64 -11.64 11.90
C ILE A 111 -0.55 -10.13 12.07
N PHE A 112 0.03 -9.44 11.12
CA PHE A 112 0.06 -7.97 11.11
C PHE A 112 -0.16 -7.41 9.71
N GLU A 113 -0.75 -6.24 9.69
CA GLU A 113 -1.10 -5.50 8.48
C GLU A 113 -0.32 -4.19 8.44
N ASP A 114 0.38 -3.95 7.33
CA ASP A 114 1.09 -2.69 7.07
C ASP A 114 1.37 -2.52 5.57
N ASP A 115 1.98 -1.40 5.23
CA ASP A 115 2.50 -1.11 3.88
C ASP A 115 3.50 -2.18 3.42
N TYR A 116 3.32 -2.69 2.20
CA TYR A 116 4.08 -3.82 1.69
C TYR A 116 5.59 -3.54 1.57
N ASN A 117 5.99 -2.26 1.35
CA ASN A 117 7.41 -1.88 1.33
C ASN A 117 8.04 -2.04 2.72
N ARG A 118 7.33 -1.62 3.80
CA ARG A 118 7.83 -1.83 5.16
C ARG A 118 7.92 -3.29 5.51
N ILE A 119 6.93 -4.10 5.11
CA ILE A 119 6.96 -5.54 5.32
C ILE A 119 8.13 -6.18 4.55
N GLY A 120 8.34 -5.77 3.29
CA GLY A 120 9.39 -6.30 2.42
C GLY A 120 10.82 -5.91 2.86
N HIS A 121 10.98 -4.80 3.56
CA HIS A 121 12.30 -4.30 3.99
C HIS A 121 12.50 -4.36 5.50
N ALA A 122 11.79 -3.50 6.24
CA ALA A 122 12.03 -3.35 7.68
C ALA A 122 11.61 -4.58 8.48
N TYR A 123 10.53 -5.24 8.07
CA TYR A 123 9.99 -6.38 8.80
C TYR A 123 10.34 -7.74 8.19
N ALA A 124 10.99 -7.81 7.03
CA ALA A 124 11.34 -9.06 6.37
C ALA A 124 12.03 -10.09 7.28
N PRO A 125 12.98 -9.72 8.17
CA PRO A 125 13.61 -10.68 9.08
C PRO A 125 12.67 -11.33 10.10
N TYR A 126 11.48 -10.77 10.28
CA TYR A 126 10.49 -11.20 11.28
C TYR A 126 9.26 -11.84 10.64
N THR A 127 9.25 -12.04 9.32
CA THR A 127 8.13 -12.63 8.59
C THR A 127 8.32 -14.12 8.36
N TYR A 128 7.21 -14.86 8.27
CA TYR A 128 7.17 -16.26 7.89
C TYR A 128 7.23 -16.40 6.36
N ASP A 129 7.89 -17.42 5.85
CA ASP A 129 7.91 -17.76 4.42
C ASP A 129 6.58 -18.38 3.99
N LEU A 130 5.80 -17.66 3.19
CA LEU A 130 4.48 -18.05 2.72
C LEU A 130 4.52 -18.83 1.39
N THR A 131 5.69 -18.98 0.77
CA THR A 131 5.84 -19.47 -0.60
C THR A 131 5.18 -20.84 -0.82
N GLU A 132 5.41 -21.81 0.07
CA GLU A 132 4.82 -23.14 -0.09
C GLU A 132 3.31 -23.13 0.09
N MET A 133 2.78 -22.39 1.06
CA MET A 133 1.35 -22.28 1.32
C MET A 133 0.63 -21.54 0.18
N ALA A 134 1.21 -20.48 -0.34
CA ALA A 134 0.70 -19.73 -1.49
C ALA A 134 0.66 -20.60 -2.76
N ASN A 135 1.73 -21.35 -3.03
CA ASN A 135 1.77 -22.30 -4.15
C ASN A 135 0.70 -23.40 -4.03
N ALA A 136 0.46 -23.91 -2.80
CA ALA A 136 -0.53 -24.95 -2.57
C ALA A 136 -1.98 -24.53 -2.91
N VAL A 137 -2.28 -23.24 -2.82
CA VAL A 137 -3.59 -22.68 -3.18
C VAL A 137 -3.64 -22.03 -4.57
N GLY A 138 -2.52 -22.01 -5.30
CA GLY A 138 -2.39 -21.39 -6.62
C GLY A 138 -2.52 -19.86 -6.55
N TYR A 139 -1.94 -19.22 -5.54
CA TYR A 139 -2.08 -17.77 -5.29
C TYR A 139 -1.63 -16.93 -6.47
N ASP A 140 -0.58 -17.32 -7.19
CA ASP A 140 -0.08 -16.59 -8.36
C ASP A 140 -1.11 -16.54 -9.51
N ASP A 141 -2.09 -17.45 -9.57
CA ASP A 141 -3.11 -17.47 -10.63
C ASP A 141 -4.17 -16.35 -10.45
N PHE A 142 -4.30 -15.79 -9.24
CA PHE A 142 -5.32 -14.81 -8.94
C PHE A 142 -4.86 -13.58 -8.14
N SER A 143 -3.56 -13.42 -7.99
CA SER A 143 -2.92 -12.25 -7.38
C SER A 143 -2.26 -11.37 -8.46
N TYR A 144 -1.52 -10.36 -8.02
CA TYR A 144 -0.75 -9.47 -8.90
C TYR A 144 0.73 -9.84 -8.85
N ALA A 145 1.27 -10.31 -9.98
CA ALA A 145 2.65 -10.77 -10.08
C ALA A 145 3.66 -9.72 -9.63
N CYS A 146 3.42 -8.43 -9.94
CA CYS A 146 4.32 -7.34 -9.59
C CYS A 146 4.60 -7.26 -8.08
N PHE A 147 3.59 -7.46 -7.22
CA PHE A 147 3.79 -7.47 -5.77
C PHE A 147 4.46 -8.74 -5.28
N ASN A 148 4.07 -9.89 -5.84
CA ASN A 148 4.63 -11.19 -5.46
C ASN A 148 6.12 -11.26 -5.82
N ASP A 149 6.50 -10.80 -6.99
CA ASP A 149 7.87 -10.82 -7.47
C ASP A 149 8.74 -9.84 -6.67
N GLN A 150 8.21 -8.66 -6.35
CA GLN A 150 8.90 -7.67 -5.55
C GLN A 150 9.08 -8.12 -4.10
N SER A 151 8.09 -8.78 -3.50
CA SER A 151 8.19 -9.40 -2.18
C SER A 151 9.31 -10.45 -2.16
N LYS A 152 9.36 -11.33 -3.19
CA LYS A 152 10.41 -12.34 -3.34
C LYS A 152 11.79 -11.72 -3.58
N GLU A 153 11.87 -10.60 -4.30
CA GLU A 153 13.12 -9.87 -4.53
C GLU A 153 13.68 -9.28 -3.23
N TRP A 154 12.84 -8.64 -2.43
CA TRP A 154 13.26 -7.95 -1.21
C TRP A 154 13.57 -8.90 -0.06
N ALA A 155 12.69 -9.85 0.22
CA ALA A 155 12.82 -10.76 1.35
C ALA A 155 13.51 -12.08 1.01
N GLY A 156 13.63 -12.44 -0.29
CA GLY A 156 14.11 -13.73 -0.74
C GLY A 156 13.02 -14.82 -0.82
N TYR A 157 11.79 -14.51 -0.40
CA TYR A 157 10.61 -15.38 -0.40
C TYR A 157 9.34 -14.54 -0.39
N LEU A 158 8.17 -15.15 -0.65
CA LEU A 158 6.89 -14.47 -0.49
C LEU A 158 6.61 -14.26 1.01
N ASN A 159 6.71 -13.03 1.47
CA ASN A 159 6.63 -12.70 2.90
C ASN A 159 5.33 -12.01 3.33
N SER A 160 4.44 -11.71 2.37
CA SER A 160 3.12 -11.12 2.65
C SER A 160 2.11 -11.43 1.55
N ILE A 161 0.85 -11.33 1.89
CA ILE A 161 -0.29 -11.41 0.97
C ILE A 161 -0.91 -10.02 0.87
N VAL A 162 -1.06 -9.53 -0.35
CA VAL A 162 -1.69 -8.23 -0.60
C VAL A 162 -3.17 -8.28 -0.20
N GLU A 163 -3.58 -7.35 0.65
CA GLU A 163 -4.98 -7.18 1.07
C GLU A 163 -5.63 -6.02 0.34
N GLN A 164 -4.93 -4.89 0.23
CA GLN A 164 -5.43 -3.69 -0.41
C GLN A 164 -4.45 -3.21 -1.48
N PRO A 165 -4.59 -3.70 -2.72
CA PRO A 165 -3.84 -3.16 -3.84
C PRO A 165 -4.18 -1.69 -4.06
N GLN A 166 -3.17 -0.90 -4.40
CA GLN A 166 -3.31 0.52 -4.72
C GLN A 166 -2.74 0.80 -6.10
N ILE A 167 -3.39 1.68 -6.81
CA ILE A 167 -2.92 2.18 -8.09
C ILE A 167 -2.97 3.71 -8.10
N GLY A 168 -1.95 4.32 -8.67
CA GLY A 168 -1.91 5.75 -8.89
C GLY A 168 -2.00 6.11 -10.35
N GLY A 169 -2.52 7.30 -10.61
CA GLY A 169 -2.72 7.85 -11.93
C GLY A 169 -3.68 9.02 -11.90
N ILE A 170 -4.48 9.18 -12.94
CA ILE A 170 -5.45 10.25 -13.05
C ILE A 170 -6.86 9.70 -12.82
N PHE A 171 -7.49 10.20 -11.77
CA PHE A 171 -8.90 9.94 -11.45
C PHE A 171 -9.74 11.10 -11.96
N TYR A 172 -10.89 10.80 -12.57
CA TYR A 172 -11.74 11.83 -13.16
C TYR A 172 -13.21 11.61 -12.89
N ASN A 173 -13.97 12.70 -12.89
CA ASN A 173 -15.41 12.70 -12.80
C ASN A 173 -16.00 12.50 -14.21
N LYS A 174 -16.61 11.32 -14.47
CA LYS A 174 -17.21 10.97 -15.75
C LYS A 174 -18.32 11.92 -16.15
N ASP A 175 -19.09 12.44 -15.21
CA ASP A 175 -20.19 13.35 -15.51
C ASP A 175 -19.68 14.69 -16.08
N VAL A 176 -18.50 15.15 -15.60
CA VAL A 176 -17.83 16.34 -16.18
C VAL A 176 -17.26 16.03 -17.56
N PHE A 177 -16.66 14.84 -17.77
CA PHE A 177 -16.19 14.41 -19.09
C PHE A 177 -17.32 14.34 -20.09
N ASP A 178 -18.45 13.73 -19.70
CA ASP A 178 -19.67 13.64 -20.53
C ASP A 178 -20.22 15.04 -20.87
N ALA A 179 -20.27 15.95 -19.89
CA ALA A 179 -20.70 17.34 -20.11
C ALA A 179 -19.78 18.10 -21.08
N CYS A 180 -18.50 17.75 -21.13
CA CYS A 180 -17.52 18.31 -22.08
C CYS A 180 -17.50 17.58 -23.42
N GLY A 181 -18.26 16.49 -23.59
CA GLY A 181 -18.26 15.66 -24.80
C GLY A 181 -17.00 14.82 -24.99
N ILE A 182 -16.26 14.55 -23.91
CA ILE A 182 -15.05 13.73 -23.92
C ILE A 182 -15.48 12.25 -23.74
N THR A 183 -15.26 11.44 -24.76
CA THR A 183 -15.70 10.04 -24.80
C THR A 183 -14.57 9.03 -24.59
N GLU A 184 -13.32 9.47 -24.72
CA GLU A 184 -12.12 8.64 -24.55
C GLU A 184 -11.13 9.32 -23.63
N THR A 185 -10.42 8.54 -22.85
CA THR A 185 -9.34 9.02 -21.97
C THR A 185 -8.05 9.23 -22.76
N PRO A 186 -7.27 10.27 -22.43
CA PRO A 186 -6.00 10.53 -23.11
C PRO A 186 -4.95 9.47 -22.75
N LYS A 187 -4.11 9.12 -23.72
CA LYS A 187 -2.99 8.19 -23.55
C LYS A 187 -1.65 8.90 -23.55
N THR A 188 -1.55 10.00 -24.30
CA THR A 188 -0.33 10.81 -24.41
C THR A 188 -0.49 12.17 -23.74
N TRP A 189 0.64 12.82 -23.44
CA TRP A 189 0.65 14.16 -22.85
C TRP A 189 -0.05 15.19 -23.74
N ASP A 190 0.15 15.13 -25.05
CA ASP A 190 -0.51 16.01 -26.01
C ASP A 190 -2.05 15.82 -26.01
N GLU A 191 -2.51 14.58 -25.97
CA GLU A 191 -3.93 14.27 -25.82
C GLU A 191 -4.47 14.78 -24.48
N PHE A 192 -3.70 14.65 -23.40
CA PHE A 192 -4.07 15.16 -22.09
C PHE A 192 -4.19 16.69 -22.07
N LEU A 193 -3.25 17.40 -22.69
CA LEU A 193 -3.35 18.87 -22.85
C LEU A 193 -4.59 19.26 -23.67
N THR A 194 -4.93 18.50 -24.70
CA THR A 194 -6.14 18.68 -25.52
C THR A 194 -7.41 18.49 -24.68
N VAL A 195 -7.44 17.46 -23.84
CA VAL A 195 -8.53 17.20 -22.88
C VAL A 195 -8.64 18.37 -21.89
N CYS A 196 -7.52 18.82 -21.30
CA CYS A 196 -7.50 19.96 -20.39
C CYS A 196 -8.05 21.24 -21.05
N GLN A 197 -7.66 21.52 -22.29
CA GLN A 197 -8.19 22.68 -23.02
C GLN A 197 -9.70 22.54 -23.26
N THR A 198 -10.17 21.36 -23.65
CA THR A 198 -11.61 21.09 -23.86
C THR A 198 -12.41 21.31 -22.58
N ILE A 199 -11.93 20.82 -21.43
CA ILE A 199 -12.57 21.01 -20.13
C ILE A 199 -12.65 22.48 -19.79
N LYS A 200 -11.54 23.22 -19.94
CA LYS A 200 -11.43 24.66 -19.68
C LYS A 200 -12.39 25.47 -20.57
N ASP A 201 -12.47 25.15 -21.87
CA ASP A 201 -13.36 25.82 -22.81
C ASP A 201 -14.84 25.61 -22.50
N ASN A 202 -15.19 24.51 -21.81
CA ASN A 202 -16.53 24.23 -21.32
C ASN A 202 -16.81 24.82 -19.93
N GLY A 203 -15.85 25.58 -19.34
CA GLY A 203 -16.02 26.31 -18.09
C GLY A 203 -15.79 25.50 -16.83
N TYR A 204 -15.13 24.36 -16.95
CA TYR A 204 -14.68 23.55 -15.80
C TYR A 204 -13.19 23.74 -15.55
N GLU A 205 -12.74 23.42 -14.34
CA GLU A 205 -11.34 23.39 -13.97
C GLU A 205 -10.73 22.05 -14.38
N PRO A 206 -9.63 21.99 -15.19
CA PRO A 206 -9.11 20.72 -15.69
C PRO A 206 -8.57 19.82 -14.61
N LEU A 207 -7.61 20.27 -13.79
CA LEU A 207 -6.88 19.43 -12.84
C LEU A 207 -6.87 20.04 -11.44
N ALA A 208 -7.46 19.35 -10.50
CA ALA A 208 -7.33 19.60 -9.07
C ALA A 208 -5.98 19.07 -8.56
N LEU A 209 -5.33 19.81 -7.67
CA LEU A 209 -4.07 19.43 -7.07
C LEU A 209 -3.96 19.95 -5.64
N ASP A 210 -3.90 19.04 -4.67
CA ASP A 210 -3.50 19.36 -3.32
C ASP A 210 -1.96 19.32 -3.19
N GLY A 211 -1.38 20.23 -2.43
CA GLY A 211 0.08 20.31 -2.24
C GLY A 211 0.71 19.01 -1.72
N ALA A 212 -0.09 18.19 -1.02
CA ALA A 212 0.35 16.87 -0.57
C ALA A 212 0.71 15.93 -1.74
N TYR A 213 0.12 16.12 -2.92
CA TYR A 213 0.27 15.26 -4.10
C TYR A 213 1.06 15.89 -5.25
N ALA A 214 1.53 17.11 -5.11
CA ALA A 214 2.32 17.79 -6.13
C ALA A 214 3.61 17.02 -6.48
N ASN A 215 4.29 16.49 -5.47
CA ASN A 215 5.46 15.66 -5.66
C ASN A 215 5.16 14.36 -6.43
N PHE A 216 4.02 13.72 -6.14
CA PHE A 216 3.59 12.52 -6.84
C PHE A 216 3.27 12.83 -8.31
N ASN A 217 2.58 13.94 -8.58
CA ASN A 217 2.26 14.36 -9.95
C ASN A 217 3.55 14.59 -10.77
N PHE A 218 4.48 15.43 -10.27
CA PHE A 218 5.72 15.70 -10.99
C PHE A 218 6.60 14.45 -11.12
N TYR A 219 6.65 13.58 -10.12
CA TYR A 219 7.43 12.34 -10.20
C TYR A 219 6.92 11.41 -11.30
N ASN A 220 5.61 11.25 -11.46
CA ASN A 220 5.03 10.50 -12.58
C ASN A 220 5.50 11.05 -13.93
N HIS A 221 5.56 12.39 -14.05
CA HIS A 221 6.01 13.04 -15.27
C HIS A 221 7.51 12.82 -15.52
N LEU A 222 8.33 12.96 -14.48
CA LEU A 222 9.78 12.67 -14.55
C LEU A 222 10.07 11.22 -14.99
N VAL A 223 9.35 10.25 -14.44
CA VAL A 223 9.55 8.82 -14.79
C VAL A 223 9.29 8.57 -16.28
N ARG A 224 8.30 9.26 -16.87
CA ARG A 224 8.04 9.18 -18.33
C ARG A 224 9.23 9.64 -19.16
N HIS A 225 9.92 10.70 -18.73
CA HIS A 225 11.06 11.26 -19.45
C HIS A 225 12.39 10.55 -19.17
N LEU A 226 12.59 10.07 -17.94
CA LEU A 226 13.91 9.66 -17.44
C LEU A 226 13.99 8.19 -17.02
N GLY A 227 12.89 7.60 -16.54
CA GLY A 227 12.91 6.33 -15.83
C GLY A 227 13.49 6.46 -14.42
N GLU A 228 13.22 5.45 -13.57
CA GLU A 228 13.59 5.43 -12.15
C GLU A 228 15.11 5.52 -11.92
N ASP A 229 15.90 4.77 -12.68
CA ASP A 229 17.36 4.70 -12.50
C ASP A 229 18.05 6.05 -12.73
N ALA A 230 17.64 6.79 -13.76
CA ALA A 230 18.21 8.10 -14.06
C ALA A 230 17.79 9.13 -12.99
N ILE A 231 16.55 9.07 -12.51
CA ILE A 231 16.09 9.93 -11.41
C ILE A 231 16.88 9.66 -10.13
N ALA A 232 17.12 8.38 -9.81
CA ALA A 232 17.91 7.98 -8.65
C ALA A 232 19.35 8.50 -8.71
N GLU A 233 19.96 8.43 -9.89
CA GLU A 233 21.31 8.93 -10.12
C GLU A 233 21.40 10.47 -9.98
N LEU A 234 20.47 11.19 -10.60
CA LEU A 234 20.38 12.64 -10.48
C LEU A 234 20.08 13.10 -9.04
N GLY A 235 19.25 12.37 -8.32
CA GLY A 235 18.96 12.64 -6.92
C GLY A 235 20.19 12.52 -6.02
N LYS A 236 21.08 11.58 -6.30
CA LYS A 236 22.33 11.37 -5.54
C LYS A 236 23.45 12.35 -5.89
N ASN A 237 23.60 12.64 -7.18
CA ASN A 237 24.83 13.26 -7.69
C ASN A 237 24.59 14.66 -8.27
N GLY A 238 23.33 15.11 -8.35
CA GLY A 238 22.99 16.33 -9.09
C GLY A 238 23.13 16.14 -10.61
N GLY A 239 23.23 17.24 -11.34
CA GLY A 239 23.29 17.24 -12.80
C GLY A 239 21.93 17.41 -13.47
N TRP A 240 20.92 17.84 -12.72
CA TRP A 240 19.58 18.08 -13.21
C TRP A 240 19.54 19.12 -14.32
N ALA A 241 20.28 20.24 -14.16
CA ALA A 241 20.31 21.31 -15.14
C ALA A 241 21.03 20.93 -16.44
N ASP A 242 21.93 19.97 -16.40
CA ASP A 242 22.65 19.42 -17.56
C ASP A 242 21.89 18.29 -18.25
N ASN A 243 20.79 17.81 -17.67
CA ASN A 243 19.97 16.73 -18.22
C ASN A 243 18.79 17.32 -19.01
N GLU A 244 18.84 17.19 -20.35
CA GLU A 244 17.82 17.76 -21.25
C GLU A 244 16.43 17.20 -20.98
N ALA A 245 16.29 15.91 -20.66
CA ALA A 245 15.00 15.28 -20.35
C ALA A 245 14.40 15.80 -19.05
N ALA A 246 15.22 16.03 -18.02
CA ALA A 246 14.76 16.63 -16.77
C ALA A 246 14.28 18.08 -16.96
N VAL A 247 15.06 18.86 -17.74
CA VAL A 247 14.69 20.25 -18.07
C VAL A 247 13.40 20.29 -18.87
N THR A 248 13.23 19.37 -19.82
CA THR A 248 12.00 19.27 -20.63
C THR A 248 10.81 18.91 -19.74
N ALA A 249 10.92 17.91 -18.89
CA ALA A 249 9.85 17.53 -17.97
C ALA A 249 9.40 18.68 -17.06
N ALA A 250 10.36 19.42 -16.52
CA ALA A 250 10.04 20.58 -15.69
C ALA A 250 9.39 21.70 -16.51
N GLN A 251 9.84 21.93 -17.75
CA GLN A 251 9.28 22.95 -18.64
C GLN A 251 7.83 22.62 -19.02
N GLU A 252 7.51 21.37 -19.31
CA GLU A 252 6.15 20.93 -19.64
C GLU A 252 5.16 21.18 -18.48
N ILE A 253 5.59 20.98 -17.24
CA ILE A 253 4.77 21.34 -16.06
C ILE A 253 4.61 22.86 -15.92
N ILE A 254 5.66 23.64 -16.14
CA ILE A 254 5.57 25.12 -16.14
C ILE A 254 4.59 25.59 -17.22
N ASP A 255 4.66 25.02 -18.41
CA ASP A 255 3.76 25.38 -19.52
C ASP A 255 2.31 24.96 -19.22
N PHE A 256 2.10 23.79 -18.59
CA PHE A 256 0.80 23.35 -18.09
C PHE A 256 0.19 24.34 -17.09
N VAL A 257 0.98 24.78 -16.11
CA VAL A 257 0.55 25.78 -15.11
C VAL A 257 0.24 27.12 -15.80
N ASN A 258 1.10 27.60 -16.70
CA ASN A 258 0.93 28.85 -17.43
C ASN A 258 -0.28 28.83 -18.36
N ALA A 259 -0.64 27.65 -18.91
CA ALA A 259 -1.87 27.47 -19.69
C ALA A 259 -3.14 27.57 -18.83
N GLY A 260 -3.01 27.58 -17.49
CA GLY A 260 -4.12 27.70 -16.55
C GLY A 260 -4.97 26.43 -16.52
N TYR A 261 -4.33 25.27 -16.51
CA TYR A 261 -5.00 23.97 -16.41
C TYR A 261 -5.13 23.46 -14.97
N LEU A 262 -4.50 24.13 -14.00
CA LEU A 262 -4.76 23.87 -12.58
C LEU A 262 -6.07 24.53 -12.13
N ALA A 263 -6.74 23.88 -11.20
CA ALA A 263 -7.90 24.45 -10.51
C ALA A 263 -7.51 25.70 -9.71
N GLU A 264 -8.46 26.62 -9.52
CA GLU A 264 -8.23 27.86 -8.76
C GLU A 264 -7.75 27.53 -7.33
N GLY A 265 -6.63 28.13 -6.95
CA GLY A 265 -5.98 27.93 -5.65
C GLY A 265 -5.02 26.75 -5.59
N ALA A 266 -5.02 25.84 -6.58
CA ALA A 266 -4.09 24.71 -6.60
C ALA A 266 -2.63 25.18 -6.87
N PRO A 267 -1.64 24.54 -6.18
CA PRO A 267 -1.79 23.46 -5.22
C PRO A 267 -2.31 23.95 -3.85
N ASP A 268 -3.43 23.40 -3.42
CA ASP A 268 -4.15 23.78 -2.21
C ASP A 268 -3.76 22.95 -0.98
N ALA A 269 -4.25 23.35 0.19
CA ALA A 269 -4.20 22.51 1.38
C ALA A 269 -5.16 21.32 1.23
N TYR A 270 -4.65 20.13 1.52
CA TYR A 270 -5.47 18.90 1.53
C TYR A 270 -6.66 19.02 2.51
N PRO A 271 -7.87 18.58 2.15
CA PRO A 271 -8.31 18.01 0.86
C PRO A 271 -9.06 19.02 -0.03
N ALA A 272 -8.72 20.31 0.00
CA ALA A 272 -9.54 21.36 -0.60
C ALA A 272 -9.65 21.23 -2.12
N SER A 273 -8.54 20.95 -2.80
CA SER A 273 -8.55 20.87 -4.26
C SER A 273 -9.24 19.61 -4.77
N GLN A 274 -8.90 18.43 -4.23
CA GLN A 274 -9.52 17.16 -4.66
C GLN A 274 -11.04 17.13 -4.45
N THR A 275 -11.55 17.80 -3.42
CA THR A 275 -13.00 17.91 -3.17
C THR A 275 -13.75 18.59 -4.31
N LYS A 276 -13.10 19.47 -5.09
CA LYS A 276 -13.69 20.13 -6.27
C LYS A 276 -14.10 19.13 -7.35
N VAL A 277 -13.39 17.99 -7.46
CA VAL A 277 -13.77 16.92 -8.40
C VAL A 277 -15.08 16.29 -7.98
N GLY A 278 -15.27 16.05 -6.68
CA GLY A 278 -16.53 15.55 -6.14
C GLY A 278 -17.69 16.54 -6.33
N LEU A 279 -17.42 17.82 -6.17
CA LEU A 279 -18.41 18.88 -6.42
C LEU A 279 -18.69 19.13 -7.91
N GLY A 280 -17.97 18.47 -8.82
CA GLY A 280 -18.14 18.63 -10.28
C GLY A 280 -17.67 19.99 -10.80
N THR A 281 -16.84 20.74 -10.06
CA THR A 281 -16.23 22.00 -10.53
C THR A 281 -14.88 21.77 -11.18
N ALA A 282 -14.12 20.78 -10.73
CA ALA A 282 -12.92 20.28 -11.41
C ALA A 282 -13.19 18.90 -12.01
N ALA A 283 -12.45 18.56 -13.07
CA ALA A 283 -12.66 17.33 -13.82
C ALA A 283 -11.80 16.18 -13.33
N MET A 284 -10.54 16.42 -12.98
CA MET A 284 -9.51 15.41 -12.75
C MET A 284 -8.68 15.70 -11.50
N VAL A 285 -8.05 14.63 -10.94
CA VAL A 285 -7.03 14.72 -9.89
C VAL A 285 -5.97 13.63 -10.11
N VAL A 286 -4.68 13.96 -9.92
CA VAL A 286 -3.60 12.97 -9.86
C VAL A 286 -3.44 12.51 -8.42
N CYS A 287 -3.69 11.21 -8.18
CA CYS A 287 -3.64 10.62 -6.84
C CYS A 287 -3.53 9.10 -6.93
N ALA A 288 -3.72 8.40 -5.81
CA ALA A 288 -3.99 6.97 -5.77
C ALA A 288 -5.48 6.69 -5.52
N ASN A 289 -5.91 5.45 -5.74
CA ASN A 289 -7.34 5.06 -5.76
C ASN A 289 -8.12 5.37 -4.48
N TYR A 290 -7.47 5.54 -3.33
CA TYR A 290 -8.14 5.95 -2.09
C TYR A 290 -8.79 7.35 -2.20
N VAL A 291 -8.39 8.19 -3.16
CA VAL A 291 -8.99 9.52 -3.38
C VAL A 291 -10.49 9.43 -3.65
N THR A 292 -10.95 8.35 -4.26
CA THR A 292 -12.38 8.17 -4.57
C THR A 292 -13.23 8.10 -3.30
N SER A 293 -12.85 7.27 -2.34
CA SER A 293 -13.56 7.15 -1.07
C SER A 293 -13.42 8.40 -0.18
N GLU A 294 -12.28 9.07 -0.21
CA GLU A 294 -12.06 10.32 0.54
C GLU A 294 -12.95 11.44 0.04
N VAL A 295 -13.03 11.60 -1.27
CA VAL A 295 -13.85 12.66 -1.88
C VAL A 295 -15.33 12.34 -1.74
N ASP A 296 -15.76 11.09 -1.97
CA ASP A 296 -17.15 10.65 -1.77
C ASP A 296 -17.61 10.95 -0.33
N ALA A 297 -16.76 10.64 0.65
CA ALA A 297 -17.05 10.95 2.06
C ALA A 297 -17.12 12.47 2.33
N ALA A 298 -16.27 13.26 1.68
CA ALA A 298 -16.22 14.72 1.85
C ALA A 298 -17.46 15.41 1.24
N VAL A 299 -17.96 14.95 0.09
CA VAL A 299 -19.13 15.53 -0.57
C VAL A 299 -20.44 14.89 -0.12
N GLY A 300 -20.40 13.71 0.52
CA GLY A 300 -21.55 13.02 1.10
C GLY A 300 -22.36 12.19 0.09
N GLU A 301 -21.86 12.01 -1.12
CA GLU A 301 -22.47 11.19 -2.17
C GLU A 301 -21.42 10.56 -3.07
N PRO A 302 -21.67 9.39 -3.68
CA PRO A 302 -20.76 8.74 -4.61
C PRO A 302 -20.56 9.57 -5.89
N VAL A 303 -19.32 9.77 -6.30
CA VAL A 303 -18.96 10.39 -7.58
C VAL A 303 -18.88 9.28 -8.66
N ASN A 304 -19.23 9.62 -9.89
CA ASN A 304 -19.11 8.71 -11.04
C ASN A 304 -17.64 8.70 -11.54
N TRP A 305 -16.80 7.96 -10.81
CA TRP A 305 -15.37 7.93 -11.04
C TRP A 305 -14.95 7.17 -12.29
N GLY A 306 -13.92 7.70 -12.96
CA GLY A 306 -13.11 6.98 -13.94
C GLY A 306 -11.63 7.07 -13.58
N PHE A 307 -10.83 6.25 -14.24
CA PHE A 307 -9.39 6.15 -14.04
C PHE A 307 -8.68 5.97 -15.38
N PHE A 308 -7.51 6.56 -15.52
CA PHE A 308 -6.52 6.23 -16.55
C PHE A 308 -5.10 6.44 -16.01
N ASN A 309 -4.15 5.66 -16.56
CA ASN A 309 -2.75 5.80 -16.18
C ASN A 309 -2.22 7.19 -16.52
N TYR A 310 -1.16 7.63 -15.82
CA TYR A 310 -0.50 8.89 -16.16
C TYR A 310 -0.05 8.86 -17.63
N PRO A 311 -0.30 9.94 -18.42
CA PRO A 311 -0.04 9.94 -19.86
C PRO A 311 1.43 9.69 -20.21
N GLU A 312 1.65 9.06 -21.37
CA GLU A 312 2.98 8.90 -21.95
C GLU A 312 3.44 10.21 -22.60
N VAL A 313 4.74 10.48 -22.54
CA VAL A 313 5.35 11.63 -23.22
C VAL A 313 6.02 11.21 -24.53
N GLU A 314 6.40 12.15 -25.39
CA GLU A 314 7.20 11.84 -26.57
C GLU A 314 8.55 11.24 -26.13
N GLY A 315 8.91 10.08 -26.70
CA GLY A 315 10.12 9.35 -26.29
C GLY A 315 10.04 8.64 -24.95
N ASN A 316 8.81 8.37 -24.47
CA ASN A 316 8.53 7.76 -23.19
C ASN A 316 9.51 6.63 -22.81
N VAL A 317 10.18 6.78 -21.67
CA VAL A 317 11.16 5.81 -21.17
C VAL A 317 10.49 4.71 -20.35
N ASP A 318 9.53 5.09 -19.50
CA ASP A 318 8.85 4.16 -18.60
C ASP A 318 7.37 4.55 -18.45
N ALA A 319 6.47 3.62 -18.79
CA ALA A 319 5.03 3.76 -18.68
C ALA A 319 4.46 3.10 -17.40
N SER A 320 5.31 2.72 -16.45
CA SER A 320 4.89 2.08 -15.21
C SER A 320 3.85 2.92 -14.48
N ALA A 321 2.86 2.22 -13.93
CA ALA A 321 1.93 2.84 -12.99
C ALA A 321 2.54 2.82 -11.59
N TYR A 322 2.20 3.81 -10.78
CA TYR A 322 2.36 3.65 -9.34
C TYR A 322 1.51 2.47 -8.88
N ALA A 323 2.13 1.56 -8.18
CA ALA A 323 1.43 0.46 -7.52
C ALA A 323 1.98 0.30 -6.11
N GLY A 324 1.09 0.34 -5.15
CA GLY A 324 1.37 0.11 -3.74
C GLY A 324 0.39 -0.91 -3.18
N ALA A 325 0.60 -1.31 -1.95
CA ALA A 325 -0.35 -2.18 -1.27
C ALA A 325 -0.25 -2.02 0.25
N ASN A 326 -1.36 -2.26 0.94
CA ASN A 326 -1.32 -2.78 2.28
C ASN A 326 -1.38 -4.31 2.19
N SER A 327 -0.60 -4.96 3.02
CA SER A 327 -0.43 -6.41 2.98
C SER A 327 -0.53 -7.00 4.38
N LEU A 328 -0.88 -8.27 4.42
CA LEU A 328 -0.94 -9.10 5.61
C LEU A 328 0.28 -10.01 5.64
N ALA A 329 1.02 -9.97 6.74
CA ALA A 329 2.17 -10.85 6.96
C ALA A 329 1.96 -11.70 8.21
N ILE A 330 2.63 -12.86 8.25
CA ILE A 330 2.64 -13.75 9.40
C ILE A 330 3.99 -13.59 10.10
N SER A 331 3.96 -13.41 11.42
CA SER A 331 5.18 -13.35 12.23
C SER A 331 5.96 -14.66 12.16
N SER A 332 7.28 -14.59 12.08
CA SER A 332 8.16 -15.78 12.14
C SER A 332 8.03 -16.54 13.46
N ASN A 333 7.46 -15.91 14.50
CA ASN A 333 7.19 -16.51 15.80
C ASN A 333 5.78 -17.12 15.92
N CYS A 334 4.96 -17.08 14.86
CA CYS A 334 3.62 -17.64 14.86
C CYS A 334 3.68 -19.17 15.03
N GLU A 335 3.01 -19.68 16.07
CA GLU A 335 2.99 -21.13 16.35
C GLU A 335 2.07 -21.92 15.40
N ASN A 336 1.11 -21.22 14.77
CA ASN A 336 0.10 -21.83 13.89
C ASN A 336 0.05 -21.14 12.51
N PRO A 337 1.16 -21.13 11.75
CA PRO A 337 1.25 -20.32 10.51
C PRO A 337 0.27 -20.78 9.43
N GLN A 338 -0.11 -22.06 9.37
CA GLN A 338 -1.11 -22.53 8.40
C GLN A 338 -2.51 -22.00 8.74
N ALA A 339 -2.89 -21.95 10.03
CA ALA A 339 -4.17 -21.36 10.42
C ALA A 339 -4.20 -19.85 10.16
N ALA A 340 -3.09 -19.16 10.41
CA ALA A 340 -2.93 -17.75 10.11
C ALA A 340 -3.03 -17.47 8.59
N PHE A 341 -2.39 -18.29 7.77
CA PHE A 341 -2.46 -18.19 6.30
C PHE A 341 -3.89 -18.43 5.78
N ASP A 342 -4.56 -19.50 6.25
CA ASP A 342 -5.93 -19.80 5.84
C ASP A 342 -6.89 -18.64 6.24
N PHE A 343 -6.66 -18.01 7.39
CA PHE A 343 -7.43 -16.81 7.77
C PHE A 343 -7.14 -15.63 6.85
N ILE A 344 -5.87 -15.35 6.53
CA ILE A 344 -5.51 -14.30 5.55
C ILE A 344 -6.22 -14.55 4.22
N MET A 345 -6.23 -15.79 3.74
CA MET A 345 -6.93 -16.14 2.50
C MET A 345 -8.44 -15.91 2.61
N THR A 346 -9.05 -16.09 3.79
CA THR A 346 -10.47 -15.77 4.03
C THR A 346 -10.74 -14.26 3.92
N ILE A 347 -9.77 -13.41 4.29
CA ILE A 347 -9.90 -11.95 4.14
C ILE A 347 -9.84 -11.56 2.67
N VAL A 348 -8.83 -12.02 1.92
CA VAL A 348 -8.55 -11.50 0.58
C VAL A 348 -9.39 -12.14 -0.52
N THR A 349 -10.06 -13.26 -0.24
CA THR A 349 -10.88 -13.98 -1.21
C THR A 349 -12.36 -14.04 -0.81
N GLY A 350 -13.20 -14.59 -1.67
CA GLY A 350 -14.58 -14.94 -1.35
C GLY A 350 -15.44 -13.75 -0.90
N THR A 351 -16.23 -13.97 0.15
CA THR A 351 -17.22 -12.97 0.60
C THR A 351 -16.57 -11.73 1.19
N CYS A 352 -15.56 -11.89 2.05
CA CYS A 352 -14.88 -10.75 2.67
C CYS A 352 -14.15 -9.92 1.62
N GLY A 353 -13.37 -10.55 0.74
CA GLY A 353 -12.70 -9.85 -0.35
C GLY A 353 -13.68 -9.07 -1.24
N GLN A 354 -14.84 -9.64 -1.57
CA GLN A 354 -15.87 -8.92 -2.34
C GLN A 354 -16.52 -7.78 -1.54
N GLU A 355 -16.70 -7.91 -0.22
CA GLU A 355 -17.19 -6.81 0.62
C GLU A 355 -16.20 -5.64 0.71
N LEU A 356 -14.91 -5.93 0.80
CA LEU A 356 -13.86 -4.92 0.77
C LEU A 356 -13.88 -4.12 -0.55
N VAL A 357 -14.17 -4.79 -1.66
CA VAL A 357 -14.37 -4.14 -2.96
C VAL A 357 -15.67 -3.33 -3.00
N ASP A 358 -16.81 -3.95 -2.71
CA ASP A 358 -18.13 -3.35 -2.93
C ASP A 358 -18.46 -2.23 -1.93
N LYS A 359 -18.02 -2.35 -0.69
CA LYS A 359 -18.30 -1.40 0.39
C LYS A 359 -17.07 -0.55 0.78
N GLY A 360 -15.89 -1.13 0.69
CA GLY A 360 -14.61 -0.45 1.00
C GLY A 360 -14.04 0.35 -0.17
N GLY A 361 -14.59 0.21 -1.38
CA GLY A 361 -14.10 0.88 -2.59
C GLY A 361 -12.70 0.42 -3.02
N GLN A 362 -12.26 -0.75 -2.56
CA GLN A 362 -10.93 -1.27 -2.84
C GLN A 362 -10.83 -1.87 -4.25
N ILE A 363 -9.60 -1.94 -4.76
CA ILE A 363 -9.26 -2.82 -5.88
C ILE A 363 -9.22 -4.25 -5.31
N PRO A 364 -9.82 -5.24 -5.98
CA PRO A 364 -9.82 -6.59 -5.46
C PRO A 364 -8.40 -7.16 -5.35
N ALA A 365 -8.05 -7.72 -4.20
CA ALA A 365 -6.79 -8.45 -4.02
C ALA A 365 -6.80 -9.78 -4.79
N ASP A 366 -7.94 -10.42 -4.86
CA ASP A 366 -8.21 -11.59 -5.71
C ASP A 366 -8.78 -11.13 -7.05
N THR A 367 -8.01 -11.28 -8.12
CA THR A 367 -8.39 -10.83 -9.47
C THR A 367 -9.56 -11.58 -10.10
N ARG A 368 -10.11 -12.60 -9.44
CA ARG A 368 -11.33 -13.33 -9.84
C ARG A 368 -12.60 -12.67 -9.30
N LEU A 369 -12.48 -11.78 -8.32
CA LEU A 369 -13.60 -11.04 -7.76
C LEU A 369 -14.08 -9.99 -8.76
N LYS A 370 -15.32 -9.56 -8.57
CA LYS A 370 -15.90 -8.51 -9.40
C LYS A 370 -15.24 -7.18 -9.06
N GLU A 371 -14.70 -6.53 -10.08
CA GLU A 371 -14.14 -5.18 -9.97
C GLU A 371 -15.23 -4.16 -9.59
N SER A 372 -14.86 -3.16 -8.78
CA SER A 372 -15.76 -2.10 -8.35
C SER A 372 -15.84 -0.96 -9.38
N VAL A 373 -15.89 0.28 -8.91
CA VAL A 373 -16.11 1.48 -9.74
C VAL A 373 -14.94 1.88 -10.65
N LEU A 374 -13.74 1.36 -10.40
CA LEU A 374 -12.52 1.74 -11.13
C LEU A 374 -12.20 0.72 -12.23
N ALA A 375 -13.05 0.66 -13.25
CA ALA A 375 -12.83 -0.20 -14.41
C ALA A 375 -11.45 0.08 -15.04
N GLY A 376 -10.69 -0.99 -15.30
CA GLY A 376 -9.34 -0.93 -15.85
C GLY A 376 -8.21 -0.92 -14.81
N SER A 377 -8.50 -0.71 -13.51
CA SER A 377 -7.46 -0.73 -12.48
C SER A 377 -6.82 -2.10 -12.30
N VAL A 378 -7.61 -3.17 -12.31
CA VAL A 378 -7.13 -4.55 -12.23
C VAL A 378 -6.24 -4.88 -13.44
N GLU A 379 -6.66 -4.51 -14.65
CA GLU A 379 -5.87 -4.76 -15.85
C GLU A 379 -4.56 -3.97 -15.84
N THR A 380 -4.59 -2.71 -15.41
CA THR A 380 -3.39 -1.89 -15.28
C THR A 380 -2.40 -2.51 -14.29
N LEU A 381 -2.87 -2.97 -13.12
CA LEU A 381 -2.01 -3.64 -12.13
C LEU A 381 -1.47 -4.98 -12.66
N LYS A 382 -2.27 -5.77 -13.39
CA LYS A 382 -1.81 -7.02 -14.02
C LYS A 382 -0.72 -6.78 -15.06
N ASN A 383 -0.77 -5.65 -15.75
CA ASN A 383 0.21 -5.27 -16.77
C ASN A 383 1.42 -4.53 -16.18
N THR A 384 1.38 -4.13 -14.92
CA THR A 384 2.53 -3.50 -14.24
C THR A 384 3.56 -4.57 -13.89
N THR A 385 4.75 -4.47 -14.46
CA THR A 385 5.85 -5.40 -14.21
C THR A 385 6.72 -4.96 -13.04
N THR A 386 7.01 -3.66 -12.96
CA THR A 386 7.77 -3.06 -11.85
C THR A 386 6.90 -1.96 -11.24
N PRO A 387 6.39 -2.15 -10.02
CA PRO A 387 5.59 -1.12 -9.38
C PRO A 387 6.45 0.12 -9.11
N MET A 388 6.02 1.26 -9.62
CA MET A 388 6.65 2.53 -9.27
C MET A 388 6.28 2.87 -7.83
N SER A 389 7.27 3.12 -6.97
CA SER A 389 7.00 3.55 -5.60
C SER A 389 6.67 5.05 -5.54
N TRP A 390 6.11 5.51 -4.42
CA TRP A 390 5.79 6.93 -4.22
C TRP A 390 7.05 7.80 -4.22
N CYS A 391 7.27 8.53 -5.31
CA CYS A 391 8.46 9.34 -5.56
C CYS A 391 9.79 8.56 -5.54
N GLY A 392 9.73 7.23 -5.75
CA GLY A 392 10.89 6.38 -5.94
C GLY A 392 12.00 6.58 -4.92
N SER A 393 13.22 6.56 -5.38
CA SER A 393 14.42 6.76 -4.56
C SER A 393 14.58 8.20 -4.02
N LEU A 394 13.92 9.20 -4.61
CA LEU A 394 14.03 10.57 -4.13
C LEU A 394 13.53 10.73 -2.69
N ASN A 395 12.50 9.97 -2.29
CA ASN A 395 11.95 10.06 -0.94
C ASN A 395 12.87 9.50 0.15
N THR A 396 13.94 8.82 -0.21
CA THR A 396 14.94 8.25 0.71
C THR A 396 16.14 9.17 0.92
N LEU A 397 16.23 10.28 0.19
CA LEU A 397 17.35 11.24 0.29
C LEU A 397 17.23 12.11 1.54
N ASP A 398 18.36 12.44 2.16
CA ASP A 398 18.43 13.36 3.31
C ASP A 398 17.79 14.74 3.01
N GLY A 399 17.90 15.19 1.74
CA GLY A 399 17.31 16.44 1.22
C GLY A 399 15.83 16.36 0.86
N TRP A 400 15.16 15.21 1.05
CA TRP A 400 13.81 14.98 0.55
C TRP A 400 12.79 16.08 0.88
N SER A 401 12.81 16.57 2.12
CA SER A 401 11.86 17.63 2.52
C SER A 401 11.96 18.90 1.65
N SER A 402 13.18 19.29 1.28
CA SER A 402 13.43 20.44 0.41
C SER A 402 13.09 20.13 -1.05
N ILE A 403 13.44 18.96 -1.54
CA ILE A 403 13.08 18.47 -2.87
C ILE A 403 11.56 18.44 -3.02
N LYS A 404 10.85 17.84 -2.06
CA LYS A 404 9.38 17.82 -2.04
C LYS A 404 8.79 19.22 -2.06
N SER A 405 9.32 20.15 -1.27
CA SER A 405 8.85 21.55 -1.26
C SER A 405 9.06 22.23 -2.60
N SER A 406 10.20 21.99 -3.27
CA SER A 406 10.47 22.54 -4.59
C SER A 406 9.49 22.07 -5.66
N MET A 407 9.01 20.82 -5.55
CA MET A 407 8.00 20.29 -6.46
C MET A 407 6.64 20.99 -6.29
N ILE A 408 6.26 21.35 -5.05
CA ILE A 408 5.08 22.17 -4.81
C ILE A 408 5.28 23.55 -5.45
N GLU A 409 6.45 24.16 -5.24
CA GLU A 409 6.80 25.48 -5.79
C GLU A 409 6.80 25.52 -7.34
N LEU A 410 7.09 24.38 -7.99
CA LEU A 410 6.98 24.26 -9.45
C LEU A 410 5.53 24.48 -9.90
N PHE A 411 4.56 23.84 -9.24
CA PHE A 411 3.14 24.01 -9.53
C PHE A 411 2.58 25.37 -9.06
N GLU A 412 3.22 26.03 -8.10
CA GLU A 412 2.90 27.41 -7.71
C GLU A 412 3.42 28.44 -8.73
N GLY A 413 4.13 28.02 -9.78
CA GLY A 413 4.66 28.90 -10.82
C GLY A 413 5.84 29.77 -10.37
N LYS A 414 6.63 29.31 -9.39
CA LYS A 414 7.78 30.10 -8.86
C LYS A 414 8.99 30.09 -9.78
N TYR A 415 9.04 29.21 -10.77
CA TYR A 415 10.16 29.10 -11.70
C TYR A 415 9.76 29.57 -13.09
N ALA A 416 10.65 30.33 -13.74
CA ALA A 416 10.39 30.89 -15.07
C ALA A 416 10.62 29.87 -16.18
N THR A 417 11.59 28.96 -16.00
CA THR A 417 11.95 27.92 -16.97
C THR A 417 12.26 26.60 -16.27
N GLY A 418 12.16 25.49 -17.01
CA GLY A 418 12.60 24.19 -16.55
C GLY A 418 14.09 24.14 -16.16
N ALA A 419 14.93 24.90 -16.88
CA ALA A 419 16.35 25.03 -16.56
C ALA A 419 16.56 25.72 -15.19
N ASP A 420 15.79 26.79 -14.87
CA ASP A 420 15.87 27.45 -13.56
C ASP A 420 15.48 26.49 -12.42
N TYR A 421 14.44 25.68 -12.63
CA TYR A 421 14.01 24.69 -11.65
C TYR A 421 15.06 23.59 -11.46
N CYS A 422 15.59 23.03 -12.54
CA CYS A 422 16.63 22.00 -12.48
C CYS A 422 17.94 22.51 -11.84
N ALA A 423 18.32 23.78 -12.12
CA ALA A 423 19.46 24.40 -11.44
C ALA A 423 19.20 24.59 -9.93
N TYR A 424 17.96 24.79 -9.52
CA TYR A 424 17.61 24.81 -8.09
C TYR A 424 17.70 23.40 -7.48
N LEU A 425 17.19 22.37 -8.19
CA LEU A 425 17.36 20.98 -7.73
C LEU A 425 18.83 20.59 -7.52
N ASP A 426 19.74 21.04 -8.37
CA ASP A 426 21.19 20.84 -8.20
C ASP A 426 21.76 21.44 -6.91
N THR A 427 21.08 22.41 -6.33
CA THR A 427 21.47 22.95 -5.00
C THR A 427 21.00 22.08 -3.83
N LEU A 428 20.07 21.17 -4.08
CA LEU A 428 19.44 20.29 -3.08
C LEU A 428 19.98 18.86 -3.14
N CYS A 429 20.57 18.48 -4.26
CA CYS A 429 21.08 17.14 -4.58
C CYS A 429 22.62 17.17 -4.73
N GLY A 430 23.32 16.08 -4.37
CA GLY A 430 24.78 15.97 -4.52
C GLY A 430 25.56 15.95 -3.21
#